data_548f61a151f2aa2f890ddcf01df154c8
#
_entry.id   548f61a151f2aa2f890ddcf01df154c8
#
_cell.length_a   1.000
_cell.length_b   1.000
_cell.length_c   1.000
_cell.angle_alpha   90.00
_cell.angle_beta   90.00
_cell.angle_gamma   90.00
#
_symmetry.space_group_name_H-M   'P 1'
#
loop_
_entity.id
_entity.type
_entity.pdbx_description
1 polymer ?
#
loop_
_entity_poly.entity_id
_entity_poly.type
_entity_poly.pdbx_seq_one_letter_code
_entity_poly.pdbx_strand_id
1 'polypeptide(L)'
;MRALLPSLLAADFYQLKDQIEELEKNDVHFLHMDIMDGKNVPSISFGMPVLSAIRKHTKLLFDVHMMVNEPDRFIDDMVIAGA
;
A
#
# COMPACT_ATOMS: atom_id res chain seq x y z
N MET A 1 -22.62 6.52 0.76
CA MET A 1 -21.83 5.30 0.56
C MET A 1 -20.55 5.37 1.38
N ARG A 2 -20.23 4.34 2.11
CA ARG A 2 -18.97 4.27 2.85
C ARG A 2 -17.93 3.55 2.02
N ALA A 3 -16.73 4.14 1.91
CA ALA A 3 -15.58 3.45 1.33
C ALA A 3 -14.75 2.84 2.46
N LEU A 4 -14.32 1.59 2.27
CA LEU A 4 -13.40 0.92 3.17
C LEU A 4 -11.98 1.07 2.65
N LEU A 5 -11.06 1.42 3.54
CA LEU A 5 -9.64 1.60 3.25
C LEU A 5 -8.82 0.65 4.14
N PRO A 6 -8.85 -0.66 3.84
CA PRO A 6 -8.06 -1.60 4.63
C PRO A 6 -6.57 -1.33 4.47
N SER A 7 -5.83 -1.44 5.57
CA SER A 7 -4.40 -1.15 5.61
C SER A 7 -3.57 -2.38 5.27
N LEU A 8 -2.67 -2.24 4.30
CA LEU A 8 -1.71 -3.30 3.97
C LEU A 8 -0.75 -3.57 5.13
N LEU A 9 -0.46 -2.56 5.94
CA LEU A 9 0.42 -2.70 7.10
C LEU A 9 -0.13 -3.70 8.12
N ALA A 10 -1.46 -3.80 8.23
CA ALA A 10 -2.12 -4.74 9.14
C ALA A 10 -2.23 -6.15 8.57
N ALA A 11 -1.84 -6.37 7.33
CA ALA A 11 -1.94 -7.68 6.67
C ALA A 11 -0.83 -8.62 7.14
N ASP A 12 -1.08 -9.92 7.01
CA ASP A 12 -0.03 -10.92 7.11
C ASP A 12 0.73 -10.95 5.78
N PHE A 13 1.94 -10.41 5.76
CA PHE A 13 2.74 -10.29 4.53
C PHE A 13 3.06 -11.64 3.91
N TYR A 14 3.07 -12.70 4.68
CA TYR A 14 3.26 -14.05 4.15
C TYR A 14 2.08 -14.54 3.30
N GLN A 15 0.89 -13.97 3.53
CA GLN A 15 -0.35 -14.35 2.85
C GLN A 15 -0.98 -13.18 2.08
N LEU A 16 -0.18 -12.23 1.62
CA LEU A 16 -0.69 -11.03 0.96
C LEU A 16 -1.60 -11.32 -0.23
N LYS A 17 -1.21 -12.26 -1.07
CA LYS A 17 -2.02 -12.62 -2.24
C LYS A 17 -3.44 -13.02 -1.85
N ASP A 18 -3.56 -13.94 -0.90
CA ASP A 18 -4.86 -14.46 -0.48
C ASP A 18 -5.70 -13.38 0.19
N GLN A 19 -5.08 -12.53 1.00
CA GLN A 19 -5.79 -11.46 1.69
C GLN A 19 -6.28 -10.39 0.72
N ILE A 20 -5.49 -10.03 -0.28
CA ILE A 20 -5.89 -9.06 -1.30
C ILE A 20 -7.02 -9.63 -2.17
N GLU A 21 -6.95 -10.89 -2.57
CA GLU A 21 -8.01 -11.55 -3.32
C GLU A 21 -9.32 -11.58 -2.53
N GLU A 22 -9.24 -11.81 -1.22
CA GLU A 22 -10.40 -11.78 -0.34
C GLU A 22 -11.05 -10.40 -0.28
N LEU A 23 -10.25 -9.34 -0.22
CA LEU A 23 -10.77 -7.97 -0.27
C LEU A 23 -11.51 -7.71 -1.58
N GLU A 24 -10.97 -8.14 -2.70
CA GLU A 24 -11.60 -7.96 -4.00
C GLU A 24 -12.95 -8.72 -4.09
N LYS A 25 -13.02 -9.92 -3.52
CA LYS A 25 -14.24 -10.71 -3.47
C LYS A 25 -15.33 -10.04 -2.62
N ASN A 26 -14.96 -9.23 -1.65
CA ASN A 26 -15.87 -8.54 -0.76
C ASN A 26 -16.17 -7.09 -1.21
N ASP A 27 -15.96 -6.78 -2.48
CA ASP A 27 -16.30 -5.49 -3.08
C ASP A 27 -15.52 -4.31 -2.48
N VAL A 28 -14.32 -4.55 -1.99
CA VAL A 28 -13.42 -3.50 -1.53
C VAL A 28 -12.67 -2.94 -2.74
N HIS A 29 -12.56 -1.62 -2.85
CA HIS A 29 -11.97 -0.95 -4.00
C HIS A 29 -10.66 -0.23 -3.70
N PHE A 30 -10.30 -0.07 -2.43
CA PHE A 30 -9.13 0.70 -2.00
C PHE A 30 -8.24 -0.14 -1.12
N LEU A 31 -6.94 0.15 -1.18
CA LEU A 31 -5.95 -0.42 -0.28
C LEU A 31 -5.09 0.71 0.25
N HIS A 32 -5.07 0.88 1.57
CA HIS A 32 -4.27 1.91 2.23
C HIS A 32 -2.87 1.39 2.52
N MET A 33 -1.86 2.19 2.18
CA MET A 33 -0.47 1.81 2.32
C MET A 33 0.30 2.88 3.10
N ASP A 34 0.76 2.52 4.30
CA ASP A 34 1.58 3.39 5.14
C ASP A 34 3.06 3.11 4.86
N ILE A 35 3.74 4.07 4.23
CA ILE A 35 5.15 3.96 3.91
C ILE A 35 5.95 4.68 4.99
N MET A 36 6.76 3.93 5.73
CA MET A 36 7.54 4.41 6.87
C MET A 36 9.02 4.17 6.64
N ASP A 37 9.86 5.18 6.92
CA ASP A 37 11.30 5.12 6.71
C ASP A 37 12.12 4.93 7.99
N GLY A 38 11.47 4.88 9.15
CA GLY A 38 12.15 4.77 10.43
C GLY A 38 12.68 6.09 10.99
N LYS A 39 12.55 7.19 10.27
CA LYS A 39 12.99 8.52 10.73
C LYS A 39 11.84 9.33 11.31
N ASN A 40 10.74 9.47 10.57
CA ASN A 40 9.57 10.22 11.02
C ASN A 40 8.74 9.45 12.04
N VAL A 41 8.80 8.13 11.96
CA VAL A 41 8.13 7.21 12.90
C VAL A 41 9.11 6.11 13.26
N PRO A 42 9.01 5.51 14.48
CA PRO A 42 9.98 4.49 14.92
C PRO A 42 9.71 3.11 14.30
N SER A 43 9.51 3.05 13.00
CA SER A 43 9.25 1.81 12.29
C SER A 43 9.61 1.95 10.81
N ILE A 44 9.93 0.83 10.19
CA ILE A 44 10.10 0.73 8.74
C ILE A 44 9.03 -0.22 8.24
N SER A 45 8.25 0.18 7.23
CA SER A 45 7.19 -0.68 6.71
C SER A 45 7.60 -1.39 5.41
N PHE A 46 7.32 -0.78 4.27
CA PHE A 46 7.61 -1.33 2.95
C PHE A 46 7.70 -0.18 1.95
N GLY A 47 8.01 -0.47 0.71
CA GLY A 47 8.20 0.58 -0.30
C GLY A 47 7.77 0.15 -1.70
N MET A 48 8.35 0.81 -2.70
CA MET A 48 7.99 0.65 -4.10
C MET A 48 8.03 -0.80 -4.61
N PRO A 49 9.02 -1.63 -4.24
CA PRO A 49 9.03 -3.01 -4.72
C PRO A 49 7.77 -3.80 -4.35
N VAL A 50 7.23 -3.58 -3.15
CA VAL A 50 6.00 -4.25 -2.71
C VAL A 50 4.81 -3.71 -3.50
N LEU A 51 4.68 -2.39 -3.64
CA LEU A 51 3.61 -1.78 -4.42
C LEU A 51 3.62 -2.27 -5.87
N SER A 52 4.78 -2.27 -6.50
CA SER A 52 4.93 -2.71 -7.89
C SER A 52 4.54 -4.18 -8.07
N ALA A 53 4.93 -5.04 -7.12
CA ALA A 53 4.59 -6.44 -7.17
C ALA A 53 3.07 -6.67 -7.06
N ILE A 54 2.43 -5.96 -6.13
CA ILE A 54 0.98 -6.07 -5.92
C ILE A 54 0.22 -5.46 -7.09
N ARG A 55 0.70 -4.34 -7.66
CA ARG A 55 0.02 -3.62 -8.74
C ARG A 55 -0.30 -4.51 -9.94
N LYS A 56 0.57 -5.46 -10.24
CA LYS A 56 0.42 -6.37 -11.38
C LYS A 56 -0.76 -7.34 -11.21
N HIS A 57 -1.23 -7.54 -10.00
CA HIS A 57 -2.19 -8.59 -9.68
C HIS A 57 -3.52 -8.07 -9.13
N THR A 58 -3.69 -6.78 -8.96
CA THR A 58 -4.92 -6.22 -8.41
C THR A 58 -5.31 -4.92 -9.10
N LYS A 59 -6.62 -4.63 -9.12
CA LYS A 59 -7.18 -3.37 -9.61
C LYS A 59 -7.56 -2.41 -8.49
N LEU A 60 -7.28 -2.77 -7.24
CA LEU A 60 -7.55 -1.90 -6.10
C LEU A 60 -6.80 -0.57 -6.28
N LEU A 61 -7.44 0.53 -5.88
CA LEU A 61 -6.79 1.84 -5.84
C LEU A 61 -5.87 1.90 -4.62
N PHE A 62 -4.63 2.34 -4.84
CA PHE A 62 -3.63 2.45 -3.77
C PHE A 62 -3.69 3.86 -3.18
N ASP A 63 -4.13 3.96 -1.94
CA ASP A 63 -4.07 5.18 -1.15
C ASP A 63 -2.78 5.15 -0.33
N VAL A 64 -1.78 5.92 -0.75
CA VAL A 64 -0.44 5.87 -0.18
C VAL A 64 -0.20 7.04 0.75
N HIS A 65 0.13 6.74 2.01
CA HIS A 65 0.51 7.70 3.03
C HIS A 65 2.01 7.58 3.28
N MET A 66 2.78 8.59 2.92
CA MET A 66 4.23 8.57 3.05
C MET A 66 4.70 9.25 4.34
N MET A 67 5.12 8.44 5.30
CA MET A 67 5.76 8.90 6.54
C MET A 67 7.27 8.74 6.39
N VAL A 68 7.83 9.53 5.48
CA VAL A 68 9.24 9.45 5.08
C VAL A 68 9.86 10.85 5.07
N ASN A 69 11.19 10.89 5.18
CA ASN A 69 11.94 12.13 5.06
C ASN A 69 11.94 12.59 3.60
N GLU A 70 11.61 13.86 3.35
CA GLU A 70 11.51 14.42 1.99
C GLU A 70 10.61 13.59 1.06
N PRO A 71 9.29 13.51 1.35
CA PRO A 71 8.39 12.67 0.56
C PRO A 71 8.35 13.02 -0.92
N ASP A 72 8.62 14.27 -1.30
CA ASP A 72 8.64 14.72 -2.69
C ASP A 72 9.61 13.93 -3.55
N ARG A 73 10.67 13.39 -2.97
CA ARG A 73 11.66 12.57 -3.68
C ARG A 73 11.06 11.28 -4.24
N PHE A 74 9.95 10.81 -3.66
CA PHE A 74 9.39 9.50 -3.96
C PHE A 74 8.07 9.56 -4.73
N ILE A 75 7.53 10.76 -4.99
CA ILE A 75 6.21 10.89 -5.61
C ILE A 75 6.18 10.19 -6.98
N ASP A 76 7.13 10.49 -7.86
CA ASP A 76 7.16 9.90 -9.19
C ASP A 76 7.32 8.38 -9.12
N ASP A 77 8.20 7.90 -8.25
CA ASP A 77 8.43 6.46 -8.07
C ASP A 77 7.17 5.75 -7.54
N MET A 78 6.44 6.40 -6.63
CA MET A 78 5.18 5.85 -6.10
C MET A 78 4.10 5.78 -7.17
N VAL A 79 3.99 6.78 -8.03
CA VAL A 79 3.04 6.77 -9.14
C VAL A 79 3.38 5.63 -10.11
N ILE A 80 4.65 5.47 -10.45
CA ILE A 80 5.12 4.37 -11.31
C ILE A 80 4.81 3.01 -10.66
N ALA A 81 4.93 2.91 -9.34
CA ALA A 81 4.64 1.69 -8.60
C ALA A 81 3.15 1.39 -8.47
N GLY A 82 2.27 2.34 -8.80
CA GLY A 82 0.83 2.10 -8.85
C GLY A 82 -0.04 2.95 -7.94
N ALA A 83 0.55 3.92 -7.24
CA ALA A 83 -0.22 4.82 -6.37
C ALA A 83 -1.23 5.65 -7.16
#